data_cfe61e50ff4332656006408f9f67764c
#
_entry.id   cfe61e50ff4332656006408f9f67764c
#
_cell.length_a   1.000
_cell.length_b   1.000
_cell.length_c   1.000
_cell.angle_alpha   90.00
_cell.angle_beta   90.00
_cell.angle_gamma   90.00
#
_symmetry.space_group_name_H-M   'P 1'
#
loop_
_entity.id
_entity.type
_entity.pdbx_description
1 polymer ?
#
loop_
_entity_poly.entity_id
_entity_poly.type
_entity_poly.pdbx_seq_one_letter_code
_entity_poly.pdbx_strand_id
1 'polypeptide(L)'
;EPISTLLSEMIMVLWFSGVQIVLFLAGLQKLPTEVYEAAKVDGATPWETFWKITLPSLKNIMLVAAIYTIVMLSTFSNNTILARIRSMMFAAEGGYGYASAMAWIYFIIIALMLVIAMLLISPPERVKKEKEVRRRVNNQK
;
A
#
# COMPACT_ATOMS: atom_id res chain seq x y z
N GLU A 1 28.56 9.96 -16.06
CA GLU A 1 28.23 9.46 -14.70
C GLU A 1 26.76 9.66 -14.30
N PRO A 2 26.03 10.74 -14.66
CA PRO A 2 24.62 10.85 -14.33
C PRO A 2 23.75 9.77 -15.00
N ILE A 3 24.15 9.27 -16.16
CA ILE A 3 23.42 8.26 -16.92
C ILE A 3 23.48 6.89 -16.22
N SER A 4 24.63 6.51 -15.65
CA SER A 4 24.76 5.24 -14.92
C SER A 4 23.94 5.22 -13.64
N THR A 5 23.85 6.33 -12.94
CA THR A 5 23.01 6.49 -11.75
C THR A 5 21.52 6.37 -12.10
N LEU A 6 21.08 7.07 -13.14
CA LEU A 6 19.69 6.99 -13.63
C LEU A 6 19.33 5.58 -14.07
N LEU A 7 20.22 4.88 -14.78
CA LEU A 7 19.98 3.48 -15.19
C LEU A 7 19.86 2.56 -13.98
N SER A 8 20.71 2.73 -12.97
CA SER A 8 20.65 1.93 -11.74
C SER A 8 19.34 2.16 -10.98
N GLU A 9 18.90 3.41 -10.88
CA GLU A 9 17.63 3.75 -10.25
C GLU A 9 16.43 3.18 -11.02
N MET A 10 16.45 3.27 -12.35
CA MET A 10 15.39 2.68 -13.20
C MET A 10 15.32 1.15 -13.04
N ILE A 11 16.46 0.46 -13.02
CA ILE A 11 16.53 -0.99 -12.82
C ILE A 11 15.96 -1.36 -11.45
N MET A 12 16.30 -0.60 -10.41
CA MET A 12 15.74 -0.82 -9.06
C MET A 12 14.22 -0.64 -9.04
N VAL A 13 13.69 0.43 -9.62
CA VAL A 13 12.23 0.67 -9.68
C VAL A 13 11.53 -0.47 -10.42
N LEU A 14 12.07 -0.93 -11.55
CA LEU A 14 11.53 -2.06 -12.30
C LEU A 14 11.55 -3.36 -11.48
N TRP A 15 12.65 -3.63 -10.78
CA TRP A 15 12.79 -4.80 -9.93
C TRP A 15 11.71 -4.83 -8.83
N PHE A 16 11.50 -3.70 -8.18
CA PHE A 16 10.53 -3.58 -7.09
C PHE A 16 9.07 -3.52 -7.56
N SER A 17 8.83 -3.06 -8.77
CA SER A 17 7.50 -3.03 -9.37
C SER A 17 6.93 -4.43 -9.67
N GLY A 18 7.79 -5.45 -9.76
CA GLY A 18 7.40 -6.82 -10.07
C GLY A 18 6.35 -7.40 -9.10
N VAL A 19 6.51 -7.18 -7.81
CA VAL A 19 5.56 -7.67 -6.79
C VAL A 19 4.19 -7.00 -6.96
N GLN A 20 4.18 -5.69 -7.24
CA GLN A 20 2.95 -4.93 -7.45
C GLN A 20 2.22 -5.40 -8.72
N ILE A 21 2.96 -5.67 -9.79
CA ILE A 21 2.38 -6.21 -11.03
C ILE A 21 1.68 -7.55 -10.76
N VAL A 22 2.33 -8.46 -10.04
CA VAL A 22 1.75 -9.76 -9.68
C VAL A 22 0.52 -9.59 -8.79
N LEU A 23 0.55 -8.69 -7.82
CA LEU A 23 -0.60 -8.40 -6.94
C LEU A 23 -1.81 -7.90 -7.74
N PHE A 24 -1.60 -6.94 -8.65
CA PHE A 24 -2.68 -6.42 -9.49
C PHE A 24 -3.18 -7.46 -10.48
N LEU A 25 -2.28 -8.26 -11.07
CA LEU A 25 -2.66 -9.33 -11.98
C LEU A 25 -3.53 -10.38 -11.28
N ALA A 26 -3.11 -10.83 -10.09
CA ALA A 26 -3.90 -11.76 -9.26
C ALA A 26 -5.26 -11.17 -8.85
N GLY A 27 -5.31 -9.85 -8.68
CA GLY A 27 -6.55 -9.13 -8.39
C GLY A 27 -7.52 -9.09 -9.54
N LEU A 28 -7.01 -8.80 -10.72
CA LEU A 28 -7.81 -8.79 -11.94
C LEU A 28 -8.40 -10.15 -12.26
N GLN A 29 -7.63 -11.23 -12.02
CA GLN A 29 -8.09 -12.61 -12.24
C GLN A 29 -9.24 -13.04 -11.30
N LYS A 30 -9.42 -12.36 -10.17
CA LYS A 30 -10.54 -12.64 -9.23
C LYS A 30 -11.85 -11.99 -9.63
N LEU A 31 -11.85 -11.11 -10.61
CA LEU A 31 -13.05 -10.43 -11.06
C LEU A 31 -13.87 -11.39 -11.95
N PRO A 32 -15.16 -11.64 -11.61
CA PRO A 32 -15.99 -12.53 -12.38
C PRO A 32 -16.25 -11.92 -13.78
N THR A 33 -16.08 -12.75 -14.81
CA THR A 33 -16.34 -12.37 -16.21
C THR A 33 -17.79 -11.97 -16.45
N GLU A 34 -18.71 -12.56 -15.72
CA GLU A 34 -20.15 -12.29 -15.76
C GLU A 34 -20.50 -10.82 -15.55
N VAL A 35 -19.75 -10.14 -14.68
CA VAL A 35 -19.94 -8.69 -14.41
C VAL A 35 -19.57 -7.85 -15.65
N TYR A 36 -18.54 -8.26 -16.37
CA TYR A 36 -18.13 -7.59 -17.60
C TYR A 36 -19.08 -7.86 -18.77
N GLU A 37 -19.63 -9.08 -18.83
CA GLU A 37 -20.62 -9.45 -19.82
C GLU A 37 -21.93 -8.68 -19.60
N ALA A 38 -22.39 -8.58 -18.36
CA ALA A 38 -23.57 -7.78 -17.99
C ALA A 38 -23.37 -6.30 -18.36
N ALA A 39 -22.20 -5.72 -18.06
CA ALA A 39 -21.88 -4.35 -18.41
C ALA A 39 -21.89 -4.10 -19.93
N LYS A 40 -21.45 -5.10 -20.73
CA LYS A 40 -21.53 -5.02 -22.21
C LYS A 40 -22.97 -5.04 -22.70
N VAL A 41 -23.82 -5.88 -22.10
CA VAL A 41 -25.25 -5.94 -22.44
C VAL A 41 -25.96 -4.64 -22.11
N ASP A 42 -25.57 -3.99 -21.00
CA ASP A 42 -26.06 -2.67 -20.60
C ASP A 42 -25.51 -1.52 -21.46
N GLY A 43 -24.64 -1.82 -22.45
CA GLY A 43 -24.08 -0.82 -23.37
C GLY A 43 -22.95 0.02 -22.76
N ALA A 44 -22.36 -0.41 -21.64
CA ALA A 44 -21.25 0.31 -21.01
C ALA A 44 -20.00 0.28 -21.90
N THR A 45 -19.37 1.45 -22.05
CA THR A 45 -18.09 1.55 -22.74
C THR A 45 -16.96 0.91 -21.91
N PRO A 46 -15.85 0.45 -22.53
CA PRO A 46 -14.70 -0.08 -21.78
C PRO A 46 -14.15 0.89 -20.74
N TRP A 47 -14.21 2.19 -21.02
CA TRP A 47 -13.79 3.24 -20.09
C TRP A 47 -14.69 3.34 -18.86
N GLU A 48 -16.00 3.30 -19.06
CA GLU A 48 -16.96 3.27 -17.95
C GLU A 48 -16.84 2.01 -17.11
N THR A 49 -16.68 0.87 -17.75
CA THR A 49 -16.46 -0.43 -17.09
C THR A 49 -15.19 -0.39 -16.21
N PHE A 50 -14.11 0.19 -16.73
CA PHE A 50 -12.87 0.34 -15.95
C PHE A 50 -13.09 1.18 -14.70
N TRP A 51 -13.67 2.37 -14.82
CA TRP A 51 -13.81 3.30 -13.69
C TRP A 51 -14.89 2.90 -12.69
N LYS A 52 -16.01 2.33 -13.16
CA LYS A 52 -17.16 2.01 -12.32
C LYS A 52 -17.13 0.60 -11.74
N ILE A 53 -16.48 -0.34 -12.40
CA ILE A 53 -16.47 -1.77 -12.02
C ILE A 53 -15.07 -2.22 -11.61
N THR A 54 -14.08 -2.11 -12.50
CA THR A 54 -12.74 -2.68 -12.28
C THR A 54 -12.02 -1.98 -11.15
N LEU A 55 -11.91 -0.66 -11.20
CA LEU A 55 -11.14 0.11 -10.21
C LEU A 55 -11.73 0.01 -8.78
N PRO A 56 -13.05 0.12 -8.56
CA PRO A 56 -13.61 -0.08 -7.22
C PRO A 56 -13.45 -1.51 -6.70
N SER A 57 -13.48 -2.51 -7.57
CA SER A 57 -13.30 -3.92 -7.20
C SER A 57 -11.86 -4.22 -6.76
N LEU A 58 -10.88 -3.50 -7.30
CA LEU A 58 -9.47 -3.63 -6.97
C LEU A 58 -9.05 -2.87 -5.70
N LYS A 59 -9.93 -2.13 -5.03
CA LYS A 59 -9.57 -1.31 -3.84
C LYS A 59 -8.81 -2.08 -2.77
N ASN A 60 -9.20 -3.33 -2.50
CA ASN A 60 -8.52 -4.16 -1.50
C ASN A 60 -7.07 -4.46 -1.89
N ILE A 61 -6.82 -4.70 -3.15
CA ILE A 61 -5.49 -5.00 -3.69
C ILE A 61 -4.65 -3.73 -3.75
N MET A 62 -5.26 -2.60 -4.12
CA MET A 62 -4.62 -1.30 -4.04
C MET A 62 -4.15 -0.98 -2.63
N LEU A 63 -4.96 -1.31 -1.61
CA LEU A 63 -4.59 -1.13 -0.20
C LEU A 63 -3.38 -2.00 0.17
N VAL A 64 -3.40 -3.28 -0.19
CA VAL A 64 -2.28 -4.19 0.07
C VAL A 64 -1.02 -3.72 -0.66
N ALA A 65 -1.14 -3.30 -1.92
CA ALA A 65 -0.03 -2.77 -2.71
C ALA A 65 0.53 -1.48 -2.10
N ALA A 66 -0.33 -0.59 -1.60
CA ALA A 66 0.08 0.65 -0.94
C ALA A 66 0.84 0.37 0.37
N ILE A 67 0.31 -0.52 1.22
CA ILE A 67 0.99 -0.94 2.45
C ILE A 67 2.36 -1.53 2.13
N TYR A 68 2.41 -2.46 1.16
CA TYR A 68 3.66 -3.07 0.72
C TYR A 68 4.66 -2.02 0.25
N THR A 69 4.23 -1.07 -0.57
CA THR A 69 5.09 0.01 -1.10
C THR A 69 5.65 0.89 0.01
N ILE A 70 4.80 1.31 0.97
CA ILE A 70 5.21 2.16 2.09
C ILE A 70 6.25 1.43 2.95
N VAL A 71 5.99 0.19 3.33
CA VAL A 71 6.90 -0.61 4.15
C VAL A 71 8.23 -0.84 3.43
N MET A 72 8.14 -1.22 2.16
CA MET A 72 9.30 -1.51 1.35
C MET A 72 10.20 -0.29 1.16
N LEU A 73 9.65 0.87 0.77
CA LEU A 73 10.41 2.11 0.61
C LEU A 73 11.01 2.57 1.94
N SER A 74 10.29 2.37 3.05
CA SER A 74 10.77 2.74 4.38
C SER A 74 11.92 1.88 4.87
N THR A 75 11.97 0.61 4.47
CA THR A 75 12.99 -0.35 4.91
C THR A 75 14.15 -0.46 3.92
N PHE A 76 14.05 0.22 2.77
CA PHE A 76 15.02 0.07 1.70
C PHE A 76 16.42 0.54 2.11
N SER A 77 17.44 -0.18 1.63
CA SER A 77 18.85 0.04 1.99
C SER A 77 19.38 1.44 1.67
N ASN A 78 18.86 2.09 0.62
CA ASN A 78 19.22 3.46 0.21
C ASN A 78 18.46 4.56 0.96
N ASN A 79 17.62 4.18 1.95
CA ASN A 79 16.92 5.18 2.74
C ASN A 79 17.91 5.97 3.60
N THR A 80 18.05 7.25 3.29
CA THR A 80 18.99 8.17 3.94
C THR A 80 18.74 8.26 5.45
N ILE A 81 17.47 8.19 5.89
CA ILE A 81 17.11 8.27 7.31
C ILE A 81 17.62 7.02 8.03
N LEU A 82 17.40 5.84 7.45
CA LEU A 82 17.83 4.57 8.02
C LEU A 82 19.36 4.47 8.07
N ALA A 83 20.03 4.94 7.02
CA ALA A 83 21.50 5.03 6.98
C ALA A 83 22.02 5.98 8.08
N ARG A 84 21.33 7.11 8.31
CA ARG A 84 21.69 8.05 9.38
C ARG A 84 21.50 7.45 10.77
N ILE A 85 20.40 6.75 11.01
CA ILE A 85 20.16 6.04 12.28
C ILE A 85 21.28 5.04 12.54
N ARG A 86 21.65 4.24 11.54
CA ARG A 86 22.77 3.28 11.65
C ARG A 86 24.11 3.96 11.96
N SER A 87 24.43 5.05 11.28
CA SER A 87 25.68 5.79 11.51
C SER A 87 25.76 6.35 12.93
N MET A 88 24.63 6.82 13.47
CA MET A 88 24.57 7.36 14.84
C MET A 88 24.69 6.31 15.93
N MET A 89 24.36 5.05 15.66
CA MET A 89 24.55 3.96 16.64
C MET A 89 26.01 3.80 17.08
N PHE A 90 26.94 4.05 16.15
CA PHE A 90 28.39 3.86 16.35
C PHE A 90 29.15 5.20 16.47
N ALA A 91 28.44 6.32 16.45
CA ALA A 91 29.06 7.64 16.61
C ALA A 91 29.41 7.91 18.06
N ALA A 92 30.56 8.54 18.29
CA ALA A 92 31.04 8.89 19.63
C ALA A 92 30.09 9.85 20.38
N GLU A 93 29.38 10.70 19.65
CA GLU A 93 28.49 11.72 20.22
C GLU A 93 27.01 11.28 20.30
N GLY A 94 26.60 10.17 19.65
CA GLY A 94 25.21 9.76 19.58
C GLY A 94 24.87 8.57 20.46
N GLY A 95 25.54 7.47 20.24
CA GLY A 95 25.31 6.21 20.94
C GLY A 95 23.97 5.54 20.64
N TYR A 96 23.78 4.37 21.23
CA TYR A 96 22.57 3.56 21.02
C TYR A 96 21.27 4.23 21.48
N GLY A 97 21.32 5.04 22.54
CA GLY A 97 20.15 5.75 23.04
C GLY A 97 19.57 6.76 22.05
N TYR A 98 20.45 7.56 21.46
CA TYR A 98 20.06 8.55 20.46
C TYR A 98 19.54 7.89 19.17
N ALA A 99 20.25 6.86 18.69
CA ALA A 99 19.80 6.09 17.51
C ALA A 99 18.45 5.41 17.73
N SER A 100 18.20 4.87 18.92
CA SER A 100 16.91 4.28 19.28
C SER A 100 15.79 5.31 19.29
N ALA A 101 16.03 6.50 19.82
CA ALA A 101 15.05 7.57 19.79
C ALA A 101 14.67 7.98 18.35
N MET A 102 15.68 8.12 17.48
CA MET A 102 15.44 8.41 16.06
C MET A 102 14.66 7.28 15.36
N ALA A 103 14.97 6.02 15.67
CA ALA A 103 14.26 4.87 15.13
C ALA A 103 12.79 4.84 15.56
N TRP A 104 12.48 5.18 16.81
CA TRP A 104 11.11 5.29 17.31
C TRP A 104 10.33 6.41 16.61
N ILE A 105 10.93 7.58 16.45
CA ILE A 105 10.29 8.68 15.71
C ILE A 105 10.00 8.25 14.26
N TYR A 106 10.97 7.61 13.61
CA TYR A 106 10.81 7.12 12.25
C TYR A 106 9.70 6.07 12.14
N PHE A 107 9.63 5.12 13.09
CA PHE A 107 8.56 4.13 13.16
C PHE A 107 7.17 4.77 13.29
N ILE A 108 7.03 5.79 14.14
CA ILE A 108 5.76 6.52 14.32
C ILE A 108 5.34 7.19 13.00
N ILE A 109 6.27 7.79 12.27
CA ILE A 109 6.00 8.42 10.97
C ILE A 109 5.49 7.37 9.97
N ILE A 110 6.14 6.21 9.87
CA ILE A 110 5.70 5.13 8.98
C ILE A 110 4.32 4.62 9.40
N ALA A 111 4.09 4.39 10.68
CA ALA A 111 2.80 3.94 11.20
C ALA A 111 1.68 4.94 10.88
N LEU A 112 1.95 6.24 11.01
CA LEU A 112 1.01 7.29 10.65
C LEU A 112 0.71 7.30 9.15
N MET A 113 1.72 7.14 8.30
CA MET A 113 1.53 7.03 6.85
C MET A 113 0.69 5.81 6.48
N LEU A 114 0.89 4.67 7.14
CA LEU A 114 0.09 3.46 6.93
C LEU A 114 -1.38 3.68 7.33
N VAL A 115 -1.62 4.31 8.46
CA VAL A 115 -2.99 4.64 8.91
C VAL A 115 -3.67 5.57 7.92
N ILE A 116 -2.99 6.60 7.43
CA ILE A 116 -3.53 7.52 6.42
C ILE A 116 -3.85 6.76 5.12
N ALA A 117 -2.96 5.90 4.65
CA ALA A 117 -3.19 5.09 3.45
C ALA A 117 -4.41 4.18 3.62
N MET A 118 -4.57 3.55 4.79
CA MET A 118 -5.74 2.73 5.10
C MET A 118 -7.03 3.55 5.11
N LEU A 119 -7.02 4.74 5.68
CA LEU A 119 -8.21 5.62 5.75
C LEU A 119 -8.62 6.14 4.37
N LEU A 120 -7.64 6.44 3.50
CA LEU A 120 -7.90 6.94 2.15
C LEU A 120 -8.43 5.87 1.19
N ILE A 121 -7.88 4.65 1.29
CA ILE A 121 -8.18 3.56 0.34
C ILE A 121 -9.32 2.69 0.86
N SER A 122 -9.44 2.50 2.18
CA SER A 122 -10.48 1.65 2.78
C SER A 122 -11.86 2.33 2.65
N PRO A 123 -12.83 1.68 2.02
CA PRO A 123 -14.16 2.26 1.94
C PRO A 123 -14.82 2.27 3.33
N PRO A 124 -15.50 3.36 3.71
CA PRO A 124 -16.17 3.48 5.02
C PRO A 124 -17.30 2.46 5.25
N GLU A 125 -17.75 1.77 4.20
CA GLU A 125 -18.85 0.80 4.27
C GLU A 125 -18.55 -0.48 5.08
N ARG A 126 -17.30 -0.94 5.14
CA ARG A 126 -16.97 -2.16 5.90
C ARG A 126 -17.13 -1.96 7.40
N VAL A 127 -16.71 -0.81 7.91
CA VAL A 127 -16.86 -0.47 9.33
C VAL A 127 -18.33 -0.32 9.70
N LYS A 128 -19.17 0.15 8.77
CA LYS A 128 -20.61 0.28 8.97
C LYS A 128 -21.31 -1.07 9.04
N LYS A 129 -21.00 -1.98 8.10
CA LYS A 129 -21.55 -3.35 8.07
C LYS A 129 -21.15 -4.17 9.31
N GLU A 130 -19.91 -4.09 9.74
CA GLU A 130 -19.45 -4.79 10.94
C GLU A 130 -20.14 -4.27 12.21
N LYS A 131 -20.35 -2.96 12.32
CA LYS A 131 -21.12 -2.38 13.42
C LYS A 131 -22.59 -2.77 13.37
N GLU A 132 -23.20 -2.86 12.22
CA GLU A 132 -24.59 -3.32 12.06
C GLU A 132 -24.77 -4.80 12.43
N VAL A 133 -23.85 -5.66 11.97
CA VAL A 133 -23.85 -7.07 12.32
C VAL A 133 -23.69 -7.27 13.83
N ARG A 134 -22.74 -6.58 14.45
CA ARG A 134 -22.56 -6.59 15.92
C ARG A 134 -23.79 -6.10 16.67
N ARG A 135 -24.47 -5.07 16.18
CA ARG A 135 -25.72 -4.59 16.79
C ARG A 135 -26.84 -5.60 16.69
N ARG A 136 -27.00 -6.29 15.55
CA ARG A 136 -28.01 -7.34 15.35
C ARG A 136 -27.78 -8.55 16.26
N VAL A 137 -26.53 -8.99 16.39
CA VAL A 137 -26.17 -10.11 17.28
C VAL A 137 -26.42 -9.75 18.76
N ASN A 138 -26.18 -8.51 19.15
CA ASN A 138 -26.37 -8.08 20.55
C ASN A 138 -27.85 -7.89 20.92
N ASN A 139 -28.72 -7.61 19.95
CA ASN A 139 -30.17 -7.47 20.17
C ASN A 139 -30.91 -8.81 20.14
N GLN A 140 -30.24 -9.93 19.80
CA GLN A 140 -30.80 -11.27 19.80
C GLN A 140 -30.45 -12.08 21.08
N LYS A 141 -29.65 -11.49 21.97
CA LYS A 141 -29.36 -12.00 23.31
C LYS A 141 -30.22 -11.29 24.36
#